data_65e09e03a3bd176de47ef1b0a79a0f4b
#
_entry.id   65e09e03a3bd176de47ef1b0a79a0f4b
#
_cell.length_a   1.000
_cell.length_b   1.000
_cell.length_c   1.000
_cell.angle_alpha   90.00
_cell.angle_beta   90.00
_cell.angle_gamma   90.00
#
_symmetry.space_group_name_H-M   'P 1'
#
loop_
_entity.id
_entity.type
_entity.pdbx_description
1 polymer ?
#
loop_
_entity_poly.entity_id
_entity_poly.type
_entity_poly.pdbx_seq_one_letter_code
_entity_poly.pdbx_strand_id
1 'polypeptide(L)'
;MADQTAISFANVAAKYGNSPEILTDVSFNISNGGFYFLSGASGAGKTTLLRLIYQLHKPSRGQIKLFGKITNDISRDEINKIRQKMAIVFQEYSLLSHLSVFDNVALPLRVRNVSEEKIKKLVAKVLDWVGLGKYAETNPRELSGGQQQRVSVARAIIVQPSILLADEPTGNLDDENASRLMELFIQMNKMFGTTIILATHSKKLMETYKYPIITVENHRISFSGTQTTTTADTKKVWKGPKPQNYFTELSKQFDDIGNAQQ
;
A
#
# COMPACT_ATOMS: atom_id res chain seq x y z
N MET A 1 23.13 6.65 -12.09
CA MET A 1 22.20 7.21 -11.11
C MET A 1 21.02 6.27 -11.06
N ALA A 2 20.70 5.68 -9.90
CA ALA A 2 19.53 4.81 -9.80
C ALA A 2 18.28 5.61 -10.16
N ASP A 3 17.39 5.03 -10.97
CA ASP A 3 16.14 5.65 -11.36
C ASP A 3 15.32 5.91 -10.08
N GLN A 4 15.18 7.19 -9.72
CA GLN A 4 14.49 7.60 -8.47
C GLN A 4 12.97 7.49 -8.61
N THR A 5 12.45 7.02 -9.74
CA THR A 5 11.03 6.98 -10.07
C THR A 5 10.45 5.58 -9.85
N ALA A 6 9.49 5.48 -8.90
CA ALA A 6 8.73 4.24 -8.67
C ALA A 6 7.66 4.01 -9.73
N ILE A 7 6.93 5.07 -10.08
CA ILE A 7 5.78 5.06 -10.98
C ILE A 7 5.89 6.24 -11.94
N SER A 8 5.68 6.01 -13.23
CA SER A 8 5.61 7.05 -14.25
C SER A 8 4.42 6.82 -15.16
N PHE A 9 3.65 7.85 -15.39
CA PHE A 9 2.54 7.92 -16.36
C PHE A 9 2.91 8.92 -17.45
N ALA A 10 2.69 8.55 -18.71
CA ALA A 10 2.92 9.40 -19.87
C ALA A 10 1.68 9.37 -20.78
N ASN A 11 0.92 10.47 -20.83
CA ASN A 11 -0.30 10.66 -21.61
C ASN A 11 -1.32 9.53 -21.48
N VAL A 12 -1.49 9.01 -20.24
CA VAL A 12 -2.35 7.86 -19.95
C VAL A 12 -3.81 8.28 -19.95
N ALA A 13 -4.64 7.48 -20.60
CA ALA A 13 -6.09 7.52 -20.45
C ALA A 13 -6.63 6.16 -20.01
N ALA A 14 -7.79 6.15 -19.38
CA ALA A 14 -8.47 4.95 -18.93
C ALA A 14 -9.98 5.05 -19.10
N LYS A 15 -10.58 3.94 -19.57
CA LYS A 15 -12.03 3.77 -19.70
C LYS A 15 -12.43 2.33 -19.42
N TYR A 16 -13.69 2.08 -19.11
CA TYR A 16 -14.26 0.74 -18.98
C TYR A 16 -15.19 0.46 -20.17
N GLY A 17 -14.87 -0.58 -20.93
CA GLY A 17 -15.63 -0.94 -22.13
C GLY A 17 -15.72 0.22 -23.13
N ASN A 18 -16.94 0.57 -23.54
CA ASN A 18 -17.23 1.67 -24.48
C ASN A 18 -17.60 2.99 -23.78
N SER A 19 -17.44 3.08 -22.44
CA SER A 19 -17.73 4.31 -21.70
C SER A 19 -16.75 5.43 -22.03
N PRO A 20 -17.10 6.69 -21.76
CA PRO A 20 -16.14 7.82 -21.80
C PRO A 20 -14.91 7.55 -20.94
N GLU A 21 -13.82 8.26 -21.27
CA GLU A 21 -12.59 8.20 -20.47
C GLU A 21 -12.83 8.73 -19.05
N ILE A 22 -12.47 7.93 -18.04
CA ILE A 22 -12.52 8.30 -16.62
C ILE A 22 -11.27 9.06 -16.24
N LEU A 23 -10.14 8.76 -16.89
CA LEU A 23 -8.88 9.50 -16.79
C LEU A 23 -8.43 9.86 -18.19
N THR A 24 -7.99 11.11 -18.38
CA THR A 24 -7.61 11.67 -19.69
C THR A 24 -6.29 12.41 -19.57
N ASP A 25 -5.34 12.12 -20.48
CA ASP A 25 -4.04 12.79 -20.61
C ASP A 25 -3.23 12.88 -19.30
N VAL A 26 -3.27 11.81 -18.52
CA VAL A 26 -2.60 11.75 -17.23
C VAL A 26 -1.10 11.55 -17.42
N SER A 27 -0.30 12.53 -16.94
CA SER A 27 1.17 12.47 -16.97
C SER A 27 1.73 12.93 -15.64
N PHE A 28 2.46 12.04 -14.94
CA PHE A 28 3.12 12.34 -13.68
C PHE A 28 4.16 11.29 -13.31
N ASN A 29 4.99 11.63 -12.32
CA ASN A 29 5.98 10.74 -11.74
C ASN A 29 5.83 10.68 -10.22
N ILE A 30 6.02 9.49 -9.65
CA ILE A 30 6.08 9.22 -8.21
C ILE A 30 7.49 8.76 -7.87
N SER A 31 8.13 9.43 -6.93
CA SER A 31 9.48 9.07 -6.48
C SER A 31 9.47 7.84 -5.59
N ASN A 32 10.55 7.04 -5.64
CA ASN A 32 10.76 5.94 -4.70
C ASN A 32 10.78 6.47 -3.25
N GLY A 33 10.13 5.73 -2.35
CA GLY A 33 10.07 6.06 -0.92
C GLY A 33 9.21 7.29 -0.58
N GLY A 34 8.47 7.85 -1.56
CA GLY A 34 7.55 8.95 -1.30
C GLY A 34 6.26 8.50 -0.60
N PHE A 35 5.65 9.41 0.15
CA PHE A 35 4.31 9.24 0.72
C PHE A 35 3.38 10.29 0.10
N TYR A 36 2.25 9.85 -0.46
CA TYR A 36 1.30 10.70 -1.16
C TYR A 36 -0.12 10.42 -0.73
N PHE A 37 -0.90 11.47 -0.55
CA PHE A 37 -2.34 11.36 -0.52
C PHE A 37 -2.90 11.38 -1.95
N LEU A 38 -3.95 10.61 -2.19
CA LEU A 38 -4.74 10.65 -3.42
C LEU A 38 -6.13 11.16 -3.08
N SER A 39 -6.46 12.36 -3.53
CA SER A 39 -7.71 13.05 -3.26
C SER A 39 -8.57 13.20 -4.51
N GLY A 40 -9.84 13.49 -4.33
CA GLY A 40 -10.82 13.73 -5.39
C GLY A 40 -12.22 13.33 -4.96
N ALA A 41 -13.23 13.84 -5.65
CA ALA A 41 -14.63 13.51 -5.39
C ALA A 41 -14.90 11.99 -5.52
N SER A 42 -16.02 11.51 -4.96
CA SER A 42 -16.48 10.15 -5.23
C SER A 42 -16.69 9.97 -6.74
N GLY A 43 -16.23 8.85 -7.30
CA GLY A 43 -16.31 8.60 -8.74
C GLY A 43 -15.29 9.35 -9.62
N ALA A 44 -14.43 10.22 -9.07
CA ALA A 44 -13.47 10.98 -9.85
C ALA A 44 -12.41 10.14 -10.58
N GLY A 45 -12.25 8.84 -10.23
CA GLY A 45 -11.26 7.97 -10.87
C GLY A 45 -10.11 7.53 -9.96
N LYS A 46 -10.13 7.83 -8.64
CA LYS A 46 -9.09 7.42 -7.68
C LYS A 46 -8.83 5.91 -7.71
N THR A 47 -9.88 5.11 -7.56
CA THR A 47 -9.79 3.64 -7.62
C THR A 47 -9.30 3.15 -8.99
N THR A 48 -9.69 3.82 -10.08
CA THR A 48 -9.20 3.51 -11.43
C THR A 48 -7.69 3.76 -11.53
N LEU A 49 -7.21 4.89 -10.99
CA LEU A 49 -5.77 5.17 -10.94
C LEU A 49 -5.01 4.09 -10.13
N LEU A 50 -5.51 3.71 -8.95
CA LEU A 50 -4.91 2.65 -8.16
C LEU A 50 -4.91 1.31 -8.90
N ARG A 51 -6.00 0.96 -9.63
CA ARG A 51 -6.09 -0.25 -10.44
C ARG A 51 -5.12 -0.25 -11.62
N LEU A 52 -4.88 0.90 -12.25
CA LEU A 52 -3.86 1.05 -13.30
C LEU A 52 -2.45 0.80 -12.72
N ILE A 53 -2.12 1.41 -11.59
CA ILE A 53 -0.84 1.22 -10.92
C ILE A 53 -0.65 -0.26 -10.53
N TYR A 54 -1.66 -0.89 -9.94
CA TYR A 54 -1.60 -2.30 -9.53
C TYR A 54 -1.75 -3.28 -10.72
N GLN A 55 -1.86 -2.76 -11.95
CA GLN A 55 -2.04 -3.55 -13.19
C GLN A 55 -3.31 -4.42 -13.20
N LEU A 56 -4.35 -4.03 -12.47
CA LEU A 56 -5.69 -4.65 -12.52
C LEU A 56 -6.53 -4.11 -13.67
N HIS A 57 -6.14 -2.99 -14.24
CA HIS A 57 -6.75 -2.36 -15.41
C HIS A 57 -5.65 -1.90 -16.37
N LYS A 58 -5.88 -2.03 -17.67
CA LYS A 58 -4.95 -1.55 -18.70
C LYS A 58 -5.33 -0.13 -19.12
N PRO A 59 -4.35 0.73 -19.43
CA PRO A 59 -4.65 2.03 -20.01
C PRO A 59 -5.27 1.85 -21.41
N SER A 60 -6.18 2.75 -21.79
CA SER A 60 -6.74 2.81 -23.16
C SER A 60 -5.76 3.44 -24.15
N ARG A 61 -4.89 4.34 -23.67
CA ARG A 61 -3.76 4.95 -24.39
C ARG A 61 -2.70 5.46 -23.43
N GLY A 62 -1.54 5.83 -23.95
CA GLY A 62 -0.40 6.27 -23.16
C GLY A 62 0.43 5.13 -22.59
N GLN A 63 1.39 5.43 -21.74
CA GLN A 63 2.32 4.45 -21.19
C GLN A 63 2.42 4.57 -19.66
N ILE A 64 2.48 3.42 -19.00
CA ILE A 64 2.75 3.31 -17.55
C ILE A 64 4.09 2.60 -17.38
N LYS A 65 4.98 3.19 -16.59
CA LYS A 65 6.22 2.54 -16.14
C LYS A 65 6.15 2.28 -14.64
N LEU A 66 6.50 1.08 -14.24
CA LEU A 66 6.65 0.66 -12.84
C LEU A 66 8.06 0.11 -12.65
N PHE A 67 8.78 0.63 -11.66
CA PHE A 67 10.18 0.24 -11.41
C PHE A 67 11.06 0.33 -12.67
N GLY A 68 10.87 1.38 -13.48
CA GLY A 68 11.58 1.61 -14.74
C GLY A 68 11.13 0.77 -15.94
N LYS A 69 10.20 -0.20 -15.76
CA LYS A 69 9.68 -1.04 -16.85
C LYS A 69 8.35 -0.52 -17.39
N ILE A 70 8.19 -0.46 -18.73
CA ILE A 70 6.90 -0.20 -19.40
C ILE A 70 6.01 -1.43 -19.15
N THR A 71 4.74 -1.19 -18.74
CA THR A 71 3.83 -2.28 -18.33
C THR A 71 2.68 -2.53 -19.29
N ASN A 72 2.63 -1.84 -20.44
CA ASN A 72 1.50 -1.92 -21.36
C ASN A 72 1.36 -3.31 -22.01
N ASP A 73 2.47 -3.88 -22.46
CA ASP A 73 2.51 -5.09 -23.30
C ASP A 73 3.42 -6.19 -22.71
N ILE A 74 3.58 -6.23 -21.39
CA ILE A 74 4.35 -7.26 -20.72
C ILE A 74 3.55 -8.55 -20.53
N SER A 75 4.24 -9.66 -20.40
CA SER A 75 3.65 -10.97 -20.17
C SER A 75 2.96 -11.04 -18.80
N ARG A 76 2.05 -12.01 -18.63
CA ARG A 76 1.37 -12.27 -17.36
C ARG A 76 2.36 -12.56 -16.22
N ASP A 77 3.45 -13.25 -16.54
CA ASP A 77 4.50 -13.59 -15.55
C ASP A 77 5.27 -12.35 -15.09
N GLU A 78 5.55 -11.42 -16.00
CA GLU A 78 6.18 -10.15 -15.64
C GLU A 78 5.24 -9.28 -14.80
N ILE A 79 3.93 -9.25 -15.12
CA ILE A 79 2.93 -8.58 -14.27
C ILE A 79 2.93 -9.19 -12.88
N ASN A 80 2.97 -10.51 -12.74
CA ASN A 80 3.02 -11.18 -11.44
C ASN A 80 4.29 -10.81 -10.67
N LYS A 81 5.45 -10.76 -11.30
CA LYS A 81 6.71 -10.32 -10.68
C LYS A 81 6.63 -8.86 -10.20
N ILE A 82 5.98 -7.98 -10.97
CA ILE A 82 5.74 -6.58 -10.55
C ILE A 82 4.81 -6.55 -9.34
N ARG A 83 3.67 -7.27 -9.37
CA ARG A 83 2.71 -7.32 -8.26
C ARG A 83 3.31 -7.89 -6.99
N GLN A 84 4.25 -8.81 -7.07
CA GLN A 84 4.97 -9.31 -5.90
C GLN A 84 5.76 -8.23 -5.13
N LYS A 85 6.14 -7.14 -5.82
CA LYS A 85 6.80 -5.98 -5.21
C LYS A 85 5.82 -4.94 -4.69
N MET A 86 4.52 -5.21 -4.79
CA MET A 86 3.46 -4.27 -4.45
C MET A 86 2.49 -4.89 -3.46
N ALA A 87 1.81 -4.05 -2.69
CA ALA A 87 0.66 -4.46 -1.91
C ALA A 87 -0.48 -3.46 -2.08
N ILE A 88 -1.70 -3.93 -1.85
CA ILE A 88 -2.89 -3.09 -1.87
C ILE A 88 -3.75 -3.38 -0.64
N VAL A 89 -4.22 -2.31 0.00
CA VAL A 89 -5.20 -2.33 1.08
C VAL A 89 -6.49 -1.75 0.54
N PHE A 90 -7.53 -2.56 0.45
CA PHE A 90 -8.84 -2.16 -0.03
C PHE A 90 -9.70 -1.59 1.09
N GLN A 91 -10.69 -0.78 0.72
CA GLN A 91 -11.70 -0.23 1.63
C GLN A 91 -12.51 -1.35 2.32
N GLU A 92 -12.89 -2.38 1.56
CA GLU A 92 -13.53 -3.59 2.10
C GLU A 92 -12.44 -4.59 2.47
N TYR A 93 -11.89 -4.58 3.61
CA TYR A 93 -10.78 -5.39 4.17
C TYR A 93 -10.31 -6.59 3.34
N SER A 94 -11.17 -7.17 2.50
CA SER A 94 -10.95 -8.33 1.61
C SER A 94 -10.29 -9.52 2.34
N LEU A 95 -10.69 -9.75 3.60
CA LEU A 95 -10.20 -10.88 4.40
C LEU A 95 -10.93 -12.16 3.99
N LEU A 96 -10.18 -13.26 3.96
CA LEU A 96 -10.73 -14.57 3.68
C LEU A 96 -11.35 -15.13 4.97
N SER A 97 -12.68 -15.14 5.02
CA SER A 97 -13.44 -15.50 6.22
C SER A 97 -13.39 -16.98 6.60
N HIS A 98 -12.89 -17.85 5.73
CA HIS A 98 -12.64 -19.26 6.00
C HIS A 98 -11.24 -19.53 6.56
N LEU A 99 -10.41 -18.51 6.69
CA LEU A 99 -9.06 -18.56 7.24
C LEU A 99 -9.01 -17.78 8.56
N SER A 100 -8.12 -18.20 9.47
CA SER A 100 -7.80 -17.44 10.68
C SER A 100 -7.15 -16.09 10.36
N VAL A 101 -7.01 -15.22 11.36
CA VAL A 101 -6.21 -14.00 11.27
C VAL A 101 -4.77 -14.33 10.88
N PHE A 102 -4.18 -15.33 11.53
CA PHE A 102 -2.84 -15.83 11.22
C PHE A 102 -2.72 -16.22 9.74
N ASP A 103 -3.63 -17.05 9.25
CA ASP A 103 -3.58 -17.56 7.88
C ASP A 103 -3.82 -16.46 6.84
N ASN A 104 -4.68 -15.48 7.12
CA ASN A 104 -4.86 -14.32 6.26
C ASN A 104 -3.55 -13.54 6.09
N VAL A 105 -2.78 -13.35 7.17
CA VAL A 105 -1.50 -12.64 7.14
C VAL A 105 -0.39 -13.52 6.53
N ALA A 106 -0.43 -14.84 6.76
CA ALA A 106 0.54 -15.80 6.24
C ALA A 106 0.45 -15.99 4.71
N LEU A 107 -0.76 -15.84 4.16
CA LEU A 107 -1.07 -16.20 2.77
C LEU A 107 -0.09 -15.64 1.73
N PRO A 108 0.29 -14.35 1.74
CA PRO A 108 1.24 -13.81 0.77
C PRO A 108 2.63 -14.47 0.84
N LEU A 109 3.05 -14.91 2.02
CA LEU A 109 4.33 -15.61 2.20
C LEU A 109 4.25 -17.06 1.70
N ARG A 110 3.12 -17.74 1.90
CA ARG A 110 2.88 -19.07 1.33
C ARG A 110 2.89 -19.06 -0.19
N VAL A 111 2.26 -18.04 -0.80
CA VAL A 111 2.30 -17.84 -2.27
C VAL A 111 3.74 -17.65 -2.77
N ARG A 112 4.64 -17.15 -1.93
CA ARG A 112 6.07 -16.99 -2.24
C ARG A 112 6.92 -18.21 -1.85
N ASN A 113 6.29 -19.33 -1.47
CA ASN A 113 6.95 -20.58 -1.03
C ASN A 113 7.92 -20.38 0.17
N VAL A 114 7.62 -19.45 1.07
CA VAL A 114 8.38 -19.30 2.33
C VAL A 114 8.05 -20.46 3.25
N SER A 115 9.04 -20.98 3.96
CA SER A 115 8.85 -22.14 4.88
C SER A 115 7.91 -21.78 6.04
N GLU A 116 7.07 -22.71 6.48
CA GLU A 116 6.11 -22.49 7.57
C GLU A 116 6.79 -22.09 8.89
N GLU A 117 8.02 -22.55 9.14
CA GLU A 117 8.79 -22.13 10.32
C GLU A 117 9.10 -20.63 10.29
N LYS A 118 9.54 -20.10 9.13
CA LYS A 118 9.76 -18.66 8.93
C LYS A 118 8.44 -17.89 8.99
N ILE A 119 7.39 -18.41 8.35
CA ILE A 119 6.05 -17.81 8.37
C ILE A 119 5.55 -17.60 9.80
N LYS A 120 5.61 -18.64 10.64
CA LYS A 120 5.18 -18.54 12.05
C LYS A 120 5.88 -17.40 12.80
N LYS A 121 7.19 -17.28 12.63
CA LYS A 121 7.99 -16.22 13.27
C LYS A 121 7.62 -14.82 12.75
N LEU A 122 7.46 -14.66 11.43
CA LEU A 122 7.16 -13.39 10.79
C LEU A 122 5.74 -12.91 11.09
N VAL A 123 4.75 -13.81 10.99
CA VAL A 123 3.35 -13.48 11.25
C VAL A 123 3.14 -13.10 12.71
N ALA A 124 3.70 -13.86 13.66
CA ALA A 124 3.62 -13.50 15.08
C ALA A 124 4.14 -12.08 15.32
N LYS A 125 5.31 -11.76 14.78
CA LYS A 125 5.90 -10.43 14.90
C LYS A 125 5.00 -9.34 14.29
N VAL A 126 4.50 -9.52 13.07
CA VAL A 126 3.65 -8.51 12.41
C VAL A 126 2.33 -8.34 13.15
N LEU A 127 1.71 -9.43 13.62
CA LEU A 127 0.47 -9.36 14.40
C LEU A 127 0.69 -8.62 15.75
N ASP A 128 1.80 -8.86 16.42
CA ASP A 128 2.14 -8.12 17.63
C ASP A 128 2.31 -6.62 17.33
N TRP A 129 2.96 -6.29 16.22
CA TRP A 129 3.18 -4.90 15.81
C TRP A 129 1.87 -4.14 15.54
N VAL A 130 0.91 -4.80 14.86
CA VAL A 130 -0.42 -4.19 14.65
C VAL A 130 -1.34 -4.32 15.87
N GLY A 131 -0.85 -4.88 16.98
CA GLY A 131 -1.57 -5.07 18.24
C GLY A 131 -2.66 -6.14 18.17
N LEU A 132 -2.44 -7.20 17.37
CA LEU A 132 -3.39 -8.30 17.16
C LEU A 132 -2.83 -9.68 17.51
N GLY A 133 -1.69 -9.78 18.20
CA GLY A 133 -1.05 -11.06 18.52
C GLY A 133 -1.98 -12.06 19.20
N LYS A 134 -2.80 -11.61 20.17
CA LYS A 134 -3.78 -12.45 20.87
C LYS A 134 -4.96 -12.94 20.01
N TYR A 135 -5.13 -12.40 18.81
CA TYR A 135 -6.21 -12.76 17.90
C TYR A 135 -5.74 -13.64 16.73
N ALA A 136 -4.53 -14.19 16.77
CA ALA A 136 -3.95 -14.94 15.67
C ALA A 136 -4.86 -16.08 15.17
N GLU A 137 -5.46 -16.84 16.07
CA GLU A 137 -6.33 -17.98 15.75
C GLU A 137 -7.82 -17.61 15.59
N THR A 138 -8.16 -16.33 15.79
CA THR A 138 -9.56 -15.85 15.72
C THR A 138 -10.02 -15.79 14.26
N ASN A 139 -11.33 -16.04 14.03
CA ASN A 139 -11.93 -15.81 12.73
C ASN A 139 -12.06 -14.30 12.47
N PRO A 140 -11.69 -13.79 11.29
CA PRO A 140 -11.80 -12.36 10.99
C PRO A 140 -13.20 -11.75 11.21
N ARG A 141 -14.26 -12.55 11.06
CA ARG A 141 -15.65 -12.08 11.29
C ARG A 141 -15.96 -11.72 12.74
N GLU A 142 -15.19 -12.23 13.68
CA GLU A 142 -15.35 -11.95 15.12
C GLU A 142 -14.65 -10.66 15.54
N LEU A 143 -13.87 -10.07 14.64
CA LEU A 143 -13.10 -8.85 14.89
C LEU A 143 -13.95 -7.60 14.61
N SER A 144 -13.67 -6.52 15.37
CA SER A 144 -14.20 -5.19 15.03
C SER A 144 -13.66 -4.71 13.68
N GLY A 145 -14.36 -3.77 13.01
CA GLY A 145 -13.92 -3.21 11.73
C GLY A 145 -12.49 -2.66 11.76
N GLY A 146 -12.11 -1.96 12.84
CA GLY A 146 -10.75 -1.46 13.01
C GLY A 146 -9.71 -2.57 13.21
N GLN A 147 -10.09 -3.69 13.83
CA GLN A 147 -9.22 -4.86 13.93
C GLN A 147 -9.07 -5.54 12.57
N GLN A 148 -10.18 -5.74 11.82
CA GLN A 148 -10.15 -6.29 10.46
C GLN A 148 -9.26 -5.45 9.53
N GLN A 149 -9.37 -4.12 9.61
CA GLN A 149 -8.50 -3.21 8.86
C GLN A 149 -7.02 -3.43 9.20
N ARG A 150 -6.68 -3.58 10.48
CA ARG A 150 -5.30 -3.86 10.88
C ARG A 150 -4.80 -5.23 10.41
N VAL A 151 -5.66 -6.25 10.33
CA VAL A 151 -5.30 -7.53 9.69
C VAL A 151 -5.01 -7.35 8.21
N SER A 152 -5.83 -6.59 7.48
CA SER A 152 -5.62 -6.28 6.07
C SER A 152 -4.28 -5.56 5.85
N VAL A 153 -3.95 -4.60 6.72
CA VAL A 153 -2.65 -3.91 6.69
C VAL A 153 -1.51 -4.85 7.04
N ALA A 154 -1.64 -5.70 8.07
CA ALA A 154 -0.64 -6.70 8.42
C ALA A 154 -0.32 -7.62 7.24
N ARG A 155 -1.36 -8.08 6.52
CA ARG A 155 -1.21 -8.89 5.30
C ARG A 155 -0.48 -8.14 4.18
N ALA A 156 -0.69 -6.82 4.07
CA ALA A 156 0.00 -6.00 3.08
C ALA A 156 1.46 -5.73 3.45
N ILE A 157 1.75 -5.55 4.73
CA ILE A 157 3.08 -5.20 5.24
C ILE A 157 4.02 -6.41 5.24
N ILE A 158 3.50 -7.60 5.52
CA ILE A 158 4.35 -8.78 5.74
C ILE A 158 5.23 -9.12 4.54
N VAL A 159 4.90 -8.66 3.36
CA VAL A 159 5.69 -8.86 2.14
C VAL A 159 6.70 -7.75 1.87
N GLN A 160 6.78 -6.73 2.74
CA GLN A 160 7.64 -5.54 2.59
C GLN A 160 7.58 -4.95 1.17
N PRO A 161 6.43 -4.47 0.72
CA PRO A 161 6.27 -4.03 -0.64
C PRO A 161 7.09 -2.77 -0.91
N SER A 162 7.62 -2.65 -2.14
CA SER A 162 8.24 -1.40 -2.62
C SER A 162 7.20 -0.31 -2.88
N ILE A 163 5.96 -0.70 -3.23
CA ILE A 163 4.81 0.21 -3.41
C ILE A 163 3.63 -0.34 -2.62
N LEU A 164 3.03 0.49 -1.77
CA LEU A 164 1.77 0.23 -1.08
C LEU A 164 0.69 1.18 -1.59
N LEU A 165 -0.40 0.63 -2.05
CA LEU A 165 -1.61 1.36 -2.42
C LEU A 165 -2.66 1.14 -1.34
N ALA A 166 -3.35 2.19 -0.91
CA ALA A 166 -4.43 2.07 0.06
C ALA A 166 -5.65 2.86 -0.45
N ASP A 167 -6.78 2.19 -0.61
CA ASP A 167 -8.03 2.79 -1.08
C ASP A 167 -8.96 2.98 0.11
N GLU A 168 -9.13 4.24 0.55
CA GLU A 168 -9.96 4.67 1.70
C GLU A 168 -9.75 3.83 2.99
N PRO A 169 -8.50 3.56 3.41
CA PRO A 169 -8.22 2.61 4.48
C PRO A 169 -8.71 3.07 5.86
N THR A 170 -9.08 4.33 6.00
CA THR A 170 -9.56 4.93 7.27
C THR A 170 -11.04 5.26 7.25
N GLY A 171 -11.75 5.01 6.13
CA GLY A 171 -13.13 5.47 5.93
C GLY A 171 -14.14 4.95 6.96
N ASN A 172 -13.90 3.77 7.53
CA ASN A 172 -14.78 3.12 8.51
C ASN A 172 -14.19 3.13 9.95
N LEU A 173 -13.18 3.97 10.20
CA LEU A 173 -12.50 4.03 11.49
C LEU A 173 -12.83 5.33 12.22
N ASP A 174 -12.88 5.26 13.55
CA ASP A 174 -12.84 6.44 14.39
C ASP A 174 -11.47 7.14 14.31
N ASP A 175 -11.40 8.37 14.79
CA ASP A 175 -10.19 9.20 14.73
C ASP A 175 -8.96 8.55 15.37
N GLU A 176 -9.14 7.81 16.47
CA GLU A 176 -8.04 7.15 17.18
C GLU A 176 -7.49 5.99 16.35
N ASN A 177 -8.35 5.13 15.83
CA ASN A 177 -7.94 4.00 14.99
C ASN A 177 -7.38 4.49 13.64
N ALA A 178 -7.95 5.57 13.05
CA ALA A 178 -7.41 6.20 11.85
C ALA A 178 -5.99 6.74 12.08
N SER A 179 -5.75 7.40 13.22
CA SER A 179 -4.42 7.89 13.57
C SER A 179 -3.41 6.76 13.77
N ARG A 180 -3.81 5.69 14.46
CA ARG A 180 -2.95 4.48 14.64
C ARG A 180 -2.59 3.85 13.30
N LEU A 181 -3.55 3.78 12.38
CA LEU A 181 -3.32 3.23 11.05
C LEU A 181 -2.34 4.09 10.23
N MET A 182 -2.50 5.43 10.30
CA MET A 182 -1.57 6.36 9.66
C MET A 182 -0.15 6.21 10.20
N GLU A 183 0.01 6.04 11.51
CA GLU A 183 1.32 5.79 12.13
C GLU A 183 1.96 4.51 11.58
N LEU A 184 1.21 3.42 11.41
CA LEU A 184 1.70 2.19 10.79
C LEU A 184 2.22 2.44 9.37
N PHE A 185 1.48 3.17 8.54
CA PHE A 185 1.92 3.51 7.18
C PHE A 185 3.17 4.39 7.17
N ILE A 186 3.22 5.40 8.04
CA ILE A 186 4.38 6.29 8.16
C ILE A 186 5.63 5.52 8.61
N GLN A 187 5.49 4.63 9.59
CA GLN A 187 6.59 3.78 10.03
C GLN A 187 7.08 2.88 8.90
N MET A 188 6.17 2.25 8.18
CA MET A 188 6.49 1.43 7.02
C MET A 188 7.27 2.21 5.94
N ASN A 189 6.80 3.41 5.60
CA ASN A 189 7.49 4.30 4.66
C ASN A 189 8.92 4.62 5.13
N LYS A 190 9.07 5.06 6.39
CA LYS A 190 10.38 5.45 6.94
C LYS A 190 11.36 4.29 7.08
N MET A 191 10.89 3.10 7.40
CA MET A 191 11.75 1.96 7.73
C MET A 191 12.15 1.14 6.50
N PHE A 192 11.22 0.94 5.57
CA PHE A 192 11.42 0.11 4.39
C PHE A 192 11.60 0.92 3.10
N GLY A 193 11.48 2.25 3.17
CA GLY A 193 11.48 3.07 1.96
C GLY A 193 10.29 2.77 1.03
N THR A 194 9.22 2.17 1.56
CA THR A 194 8.01 1.85 0.77
C THR A 194 7.38 3.13 0.22
N THR A 195 7.15 3.19 -1.07
CA THR A 195 6.35 4.25 -1.70
C THR A 195 4.89 4.04 -1.35
N ILE A 196 4.22 5.02 -0.77
CA ILE A 196 2.83 4.90 -0.32
C ILE A 196 1.93 5.89 -1.07
N ILE A 197 0.84 5.38 -1.63
CA ILE A 197 -0.25 6.19 -2.19
C ILE A 197 -1.52 5.82 -1.42
N LEU A 198 -2.04 6.77 -0.64
CA LEU A 198 -3.21 6.60 0.21
C LEU A 198 -4.36 7.45 -0.32
N ALA A 199 -5.37 6.79 -0.91
CA ALA A 199 -6.60 7.47 -1.33
C ALA A 199 -7.45 7.77 -0.10
N THR A 200 -7.87 9.01 0.05
CA THR A 200 -8.76 9.45 1.12
C THR A 200 -9.52 10.72 0.75
N HIS A 201 -10.71 10.87 1.31
CA HIS A 201 -11.50 12.10 1.26
C HIS A 201 -11.41 12.90 2.57
N SER A 202 -10.68 12.41 3.58
CA SER A 202 -10.53 13.07 4.88
C SER A 202 -9.58 14.25 4.81
N LYS A 203 -10.15 15.47 4.73
CA LYS A 203 -9.39 16.72 4.82
C LYS A 203 -8.57 16.80 6.09
N LYS A 204 -9.14 16.34 7.22
CA LYS A 204 -8.48 16.30 8.52
C LYS A 204 -7.16 15.51 8.49
N LEU A 205 -7.13 14.34 7.82
CA LEU A 205 -5.90 13.56 7.69
C LEU A 205 -4.87 14.29 6.84
N MET A 206 -5.26 14.86 5.71
CA MET A 206 -4.37 15.59 4.81
C MET A 206 -3.77 16.83 5.48
N GLU A 207 -4.57 17.59 6.25
CA GLU A 207 -4.13 18.76 7.02
C GLU A 207 -3.20 18.39 8.19
N THR A 208 -3.47 17.25 8.84
CA THR A 208 -2.67 16.79 9.99
C THR A 208 -1.29 16.31 9.56
N TYR A 209 -1.21 15.52 8.50
CA TYR A 209 0.03 14.82 8.10
C TYR A 209 0.81 15.53 6.99
N LYS A 210 0.21 16.49 6.27
CA LYS A 210 0.85 17.41 5.31
C LYS A 210 1.75 16.76 4.25
N TYR A 211 1.41 15.55 3.80
CA TYR A 211 2.08 14.93 2.66
C TYR A 211 1.60 15.53 1.32
N PRO A 212 2.40 15.43 0.25
CA PRO A 212 1.97 15.83 -1.09
C PRO A 212 0.64 15.18 -1.49
N ILE A 213 -0.22 15.95 -2.16
CA ILE A 213 -1.54 15.48 -2.56
C ILE A 213 -1.60 15.36 -4.09
N ILE A 214 -1.99 14.19 -4.56
CA ILE A 214 -2.39 13.92 -5.93
C ILE A 214 -3.89 14.14 -6.00
N THR A 215 -4.37 15.11 -6.74
CA THR A 215 -5.81 15.39 -6.89
C THR A 215 -6.29 14.89 -8.24
N VAL A 216 -7.36 14.07 -8.21
CA VAL A 216 -8.09 13.65 -9.42
C VAL A 216 -9.34 14.53 -9.53
N GLU A 217 -9.38 15.36 -10.55
CA GLU A 217 -10.49 16.27 -10.81
C GLU A 217 -10.68 16.46 -12.33
N ASN A 218 -11.93 16.49 -12.78
CA ASN A 218 -12.28 16.66 -14.20
C ASN A 218 -11.49 15.72 -15.14
N HIS A 219 -11.39 14.44 -14.76
CA HIS A 219 -10.67 13.38 -15.49
C HIS A 219 -9.14 13.59 -15.59
N ARG A 220 -8.57 14.58 -14.92
CA ARG A 220 -7.14 14.92 -14.93
C ARG A 220 -6.53 14.80 -13.55
N ILE A 221 -5.20 14.82 -13.51
CA ILE A 221 -4.43 14.79 -12.28
C ILE A 221 -3.66 16.10 -12.10
N SER A 222 -3.69 16.62 -10.89
CA SER A 222 -2.84 17.72 -10.42
C SER A 222 -2.10 17.32 -9.16
N PHE A 223 -0.96 17.95 -8.92
CA PHE A 223 -0.16 17.78 -7.71
C PHE A 223 -0.15 19.07 -6.89
N SER A 224 -0.35 18.94 -5.58
CA SER A 224 -0.14 20.03 -4.64
C SER A 224 0.83 19.58 -3.53
N GLY A 225 1.75 20.45 -3.16
CA GLY A 225 2.81 20.19 -2.19
C GLY A 225 4.16 19.87 -2.84
N THR A 226 5.24 20.24 -2.15
CA THR A 226 6.61 19.94 -2.58
C THR A 226 6.92 18.48 -2.33
N GLN A 227 7.57 17.83 -3.30
CA GLN A 227 8.18 16.49 -3.14
C GLN A 227 9.41 16.58 -2.21
N THR A 228 9.20 16.99 -0.97
CA THR A 228 10.25 16.89 0.04
C THR A 228 10.12 15.53 0.70
N THR A 229 11.22 14.80 0.77
CA THR A 229 11.44 13.72 1.74
C THR A 229 11.30 14.33 3.14
N THR A 230 10.08 14.64 3.54
CA THR A 230 9.82 15.36 4.78
C THR A 230 9.73 14.34 5.89
N THR A 231 10.76 14.34 6.71
CA THR A 231 10.64 13.87 8.09
C THR A 231 9.60 14.73 8.77
N ALA A 232 8.31 14.40 8.63
CA ALA A 232 7.26 15.00 9.43
C ALA A 232 7.59 14.69 10.89
N ASP A 233 7.80 15.72 11.67
CA ASP A 233 8.13 15.67 13.10
C ASP A 233 6.88 15.21 13.87
N THR A 234 6.62 13.91 13.85
CA THR A 234 5.51 13.28 14.58
C THR A 234 5.94 13.07 16.02
N LYS A 235 5.98 14.14 16.82
CA LYS A 235 6.11 14.08 18.28
C LYS A 235 4.82 13.62 19.00
N LYS A 236 3.90 12.93 18.35
CA LYS A 236 2.80 12.25 19.03
C LYS A 236 3.16 10.79 19.25
N VAL A 237 3.41 10.50 20.50
CA VAL A 237 3.97 9.29 21.07
C VAL A 237 3.12 8.06 20.77
N TRP A 238 3.65 7.19 19.93
CA TRP A 238 3.27 5.78 19.85
C TRP A 238 3.49 5.11 21.22
N LYS A 239 2.43 4.51 21.80
CA LYS A 239 2.49 3.77 23.08
C LYS A 239 2.65 2.24 22.88
N GLY A 240 2.90 1.79 21.66
CA GLY A 240 3.20 0.40 21.36
C GLY A 240 4.69 0.04 21.49
N PRO A 241 5.10 -1.22 21.21
CA PRO A 241 6.50 -1.64 21.28
C PRO A 241 7.38 -0.76 20.41
N LYS A 242 8.57 -0.37 20.91
CA LYS A 242 9.48 0.53 20.16
C LYS A 242 9.83 -0.10 18.81
N PRO A 243 9.57 0.58 17.68
CA PRO A 243 9.69 -0.01 16.35
C PRO A 243 11.13 -0.42 15.99
N GLN A 244 12.12 0.30 16.49
CA GLN A 244 13.50 0.22 16.01
C GLN A 244 14.15 -1.16 16.15
N ASN A 245 13.92 -1.90 17.22
CA ASN A 245 14.53 -3.22 17.40
C ASN A 245 13.78 -4.32 16.63
N TYR A 246 12.49 -4.14 16.44
CA TYR A 246 11.58 -5.10 15.87
C TYR A 246 11.80 -5.30 14.37
N PHE A 247 12.05 -4.21 13.66
CA PHE A 247 12.17 -4.18 12.19
C PHE A 247 13.58 -4.43 11.69
N THR A 248 14.60 -4.08 12.46
CA THR A 248 15.98 -4.43 12.13
C THR A 248 16.17 -5.95 12.12
N GLU A 249 15.46 -6.66 12.98
CA GLU A 249 15.43 -8.14 12.95
C GLU A 249 14.54 -8.67 11.83
N LEU A 250 13.42 -8.00 11.54
CA LEU A 250 12.55 -8.33 10.41
C LEU A 250 13.29 -8.15 9.07
N SER A 251 13.94 -7.00 8.84
CA SER A 251 14.67 -6.76 7.60
C SER A 251 15.78 -7.77 7.37
N LYS A 252 16.57 -8.10 8.39
CA LYS A 252 17.60 -9.15 8.30
C LYS A 252 17.05 -10.52 7.92
N GLN A 253 15.88 -10.91 8.47
CA GLN A 253 15.26 -12.19 8.15
C GLN A 253 14.60 -12.21 6.74
N PHE A 254 14.27 -11.03 6.20
CA PHE A 254 13.73 -10.91 4.83
C PHE A 254 14.84 -10.82 3.77
N ASP A 255 15.98 -10.22 4.08
CA ASP A 255 17.16 -10.20 3.20
C ASP A 255 17.63 -11.65 2.88
N ASP A 256 17.50 -12.57 3.84
CA ASP A 256 17.74 -14.00 3.65
C ASP A 256 16.73 -14.66 2.69
N ILE A 257 15.53 -14.12 2.53
CA ILE A 257 14.51 -14.63 1.61
C ILE A 257 14.76 -14.13 0.18
N GLY A 258 15.21 -12.88 0.03
CA GLY A 258 15.56 -12.28 -1.26
C GLY A 258 16.76 -12.96 -1.93
N ASN A 259 17.73 -13.40 -1.14
CA ASN A 259 18.95 -14.07 -1.62
C ASN A 259 18.75 -15.56 -1.94
N ALA A 260 17.68 -16.19 -1.47
CA ALA A 260 17.37 -17.59 -1.75
C ALA A 260 16.58 -17.82 -3.07
N GLN A 261 16.27 -16.76 -3.82
CA GLN A 261 15.54 -16.80 -5.09
C GLN A 261 16.37 -16.27 -6.29
N GLN A 262 17.70 -16.12 -6.13
CA GLN A 262 18.62 -15.87 -7.25
C GLN A 262 19.24 -17.20 -7.77
#